data_9b3b90a3763c008aa73e2ac817b4dd84
#
_entry.id   9b3b90a3763c008aa73e2ac817b4dd84
#
_cell.length_a   1.000
_cell.length_b   1.000
_cell.length_c   1.000
_cell.angle_alpha   90.00
_cell.angle_beta   90.00
_cell.angle_gamma   90.00
#
_symmetry.space_group_name_H-M   'P 1'
#
loop_
_entity.id
_entity.type
_entity.pdbx_description
1 polymer ?
#
loop_
_entity_poly.entity_id
_entity_poly.type
_entity_poly.pdbx_seq_one_letter_code
_entity_poly.pdbx_strand_id
1 'polypeptide(L)' 'MNDEEIAAAAARWVMRHDRGLAPAEQDEFLHWLAADPRHAVAMTRQRSAWE' A
#
# COMPACT_ATOMS: atom_id res chain seq x y z
N MET A 1 12.57 -6.88 -4.04
CA MET A 1 11.27 -6.52 -4.63
C MET A 1 11.47 -5.39 -5.63
N ASN A 2 10.99 -5.53 -6.86
CA ASN A 2 11.13 -4.51 -7.89
C ASN A 2 9.96 -3.52 -7.87
N ASP A 3 10.07 -2.44 -8.64
CA ASP A 3 9.05 -1.38 -8.64
C ASP A 3 7.67 -1.88 -9.08
N GLU A 4 7.62 -2.83 -10.00
CA GLU A 4 6.37 -3.42 -10.47
C GLU A 4 5.68 -4.20 -9.36
N GLU A 5 6.44 -4.97 -8.60
CA GLU A 5 5.88 -5.73 -7.46
C GLU A 5 5.40 -4.79 -6.36
N ILE A 6 6.14 -3.71 -6.12
CA ILE A 6 5.75 -2.70 -5.13
C ILE A 6 4.45 -2.02 -5.57
N ALA A 7 4.33 -1.66 -6.84
CA ALA A 7 3.12 -1.05 -7.37
C ALA A 7 1.91 -1.98 -7.25
N ALA A 8 2.09 -3.26 -7.53
CA ALA A 8 1.03 -4.25 -7.39
C ALA A 8 0.60 -4.41 -5.94
N ALA A 9 1.55 -4.43 -5.00
CA ALA A 9 1.24 -4.51 -3.58
C ALA A 9 0.50 -3.26 -3.11
N ALA A 10 0.93 -2.08 -3.56
CA ALA A 10 0.28 -0.81 -3.22
C ALA A 10 -1.17 -0.78 -3.73
N ALA A 11 -1.40 -1.27 -4.94
CA ALA A 11 -2.75 -1.33 -5.49
C ALA A 11 -3.67 -2.22 -4.64
N ARG A 12 -3.16 -3.35 -4.15
CA ARG A 12 -3.92 -4.22 -3.26
C ARG A 12 -4.25 -3.53 -1.95
N TRP A 13 -3.31 -2.78 -1.39
CA TRP A 13 -3.56 -2.04 -0.15
C TRP A 13 -4.62 -0.96 -0.34
N VAL A 14 -4.60 -0.26 -1.48
CA VAL A 14 -5.65 0.74 -1.78
C VAL A 14 -7.01 0.08 -1.79
N MET A 15 -7.15 -1.10 -2.41
CA MET A 15 -8.42 -1.82 -2.44
C MET A 15 -8.87 -2.26 -1.05
N ARG A 16 -7.94 -2.71 -0.20
CA ARG A 16 -8.26 -3.09 1.18
C ARG A 16 -8.70 -1.87 2.00
N HIS A 17 -8.05 -0.73 1.81
CA HIS A 17 -8.44 0.51 2.48
C HIS A 17 -9.85 0.94 2.09
N ASP A 18 -10.20 0.80 0.84
CA ASP A 18 -11.53 1.14 0.34
C ASP A 18 -12.60 0.27 1.00
N ARG A 19 -12.31 -1.00 1.22
CA ARG A 19 -13.17 -1.95 1.90
C ARG A 19 -13.19 -1.75 3.41
N GLY A 20 -12.11 -1.20 3.97
CA GLY A 20 -11.88 -1.08 5.40
C GLY A 20 -10.88 -2.13 5.89
N LEU A 21 -9.91 -1.69 6.70
CA LEU A 21 -8.87 -2.57 7.25
C LEU A 21 -9.26 -3.08 8.64
N ALA A 22 -9.13 -4.38 8.85
CA ALA A 22 -9.18 -4.96 10.19
C ALA A 22 -7.93 -4.52 10.97
N PRO A 23 -7.95 -4.53 12.33
CA PRO A 23 -6.79 -4.09 13.12
C PRO A 23 -5.50 -4.84 12.77
N ALA A 24 -5.57 -6.14 12.54
CA ALA A 24 -4.40 -6.92 12.14
C ALA A 24 -3.85 -6.49 10.78
N GLU A 25 -4.74 -6.12 9.85
CA GLU A 25 -4.35 -5.63 8.53
C GLU A 25 -3.68 -4.25 8.63
N GLN A 26 -4.13 -3.41 9.55
CA GLN A 26 -3.50 -2.10 9.78
C GLN A 26 -2.07 -2.26 10.27
N ASP A 27 -1.82 -3.17 11.21
CA ASP A 27 -0.47 -3.46 11.69
C ASP A 27 0.42 -3.97 10.55
N GLU A 28 -0.10 -4.87 9.74
CA GLU A 28 0.60 -5.41 8.59
C GLU A 28 0.95 -4.30 7.59
N PHE A 29 0.01 -3.39 7.34
CA PHE A 29 0.21 -2.27 6.44
C PHE A 29 1.30 -1.33 6.95
N LEU A 30 1.29 -1.01 8.23
CA LEU A 30 2.31 -0.14 8.83
C LEU A 30 3.70 -0.77 8.74
N HIS A 31 3.82 -2.08 8.98
CA HIS A 31 5.07 -2.80 8.80
C HIS A 31 5.54 -2.76 7.35
N TRP A 32 4.62 -2.93 6.42
CA TRP A 32 4.95 -2.88 5.00
C TRP A 32 5.45 -1.48 4.59
N LEU A 33 4.79 -0.42 5.06
CA LEU A 33 5.22 0.95 4.79
C LEU A 33 6.62 1.22 5.35
N ALA A 34 6.90 0.73 6.55
CA ALA A 34 8.18 0.94 7.22
C ALA A 34 9.32 0.12 6.58
N ALA A 35 9.00 -0.94 5.87
CA ALA A 35 10.00 -1.84 5.29
C ALA A 35 10.85 -1.19 4.20
N ASP A 36 10.26 -0.24 3.44
CA ASP A 36 10.96 0.42 2.34
C ASP A 36 10.29 1.76 2.04
N PRO A 37 11.06 2.88 1.97
CA PRO A 37 10.49 4.20 1.63
C PRO A 37 9.74 4.22 0.30
N ARG A 38 10.11 3.34 -0.64
CA ARG A 38 9.44 3.24 -1.93
C ARG A 38 7.98 2.80 -1.80
N HIS A 39 7.64 2.08 -0.72
CA HIS A 39 6.27 1.63 -0.47
C HIS A 39 5.34 2.82 -0.25
N ALA A 40 5.76 3.79 0.53
CA ALA A 40 4.97 5.00 0.77
C ALA A 40 4.77 5.81 -0.52
N VAL A 41 5.81 5.92 -1.35
CA VAL A 41 5.73 6.61 -2.64
C VAL A 41 4.73 5.88 -3.55
N ALA A 42 4.79 4.56 -3.59
CA ALA A 42 3.89 3.76 -4.41
C ALA A 42 2.43 3.94 -3.97
N MET A 43 2.17 3.99 -2.67
CA MET A 43 0.84 4.24 -2.13
C MET A 43 0.31 5.60 -2.58
N THR A 44 1.14 6.63 -2.48
CA THR A 44 0.76 7.98 -2.90
C THR A 44 0.38 8.01 -4.38
N ARG A 45 1.17 7.35 -5.22
CA ARG A 45 0.89 7.27 -6.67
C ARG A 45 -0.40 6.54 -6.96
N GLN A 46 -0.66 5.43 -6.27
CA GLN A 46 -1.89 4.67 -6.49
C GLN A 46 -3.12 5.49 -6.07
N ARG A 47 -3.04 6.17 -4.96
CA ARG A 47 -4.15 7.00 -4.48
C ARG A 47 -4.43 8.17 -5.43
N SER A 48 -3.39 8.79 -5.95
CA SER A 48 -3.54 9.87 -6.94
C SER A 48 -4.21 9.39 -8.21
N ALA A 49 -3.94 8.16 -8.62
CA ALA A 49 -4.54 7.58 -9.83
C ALA A 49 -6.05 7.36 -9.66
N TRP A 50 -6.55 7.22 -8.44
CA TRP A 50 -7.98 7.01 -8.17
C TRP A 50 -8.76 8.31 -8.02
N GLU A 51 -8.07 9.40 -7.80
CA GLU A 51 -8.66 10.73 -7.70
C GLU A 51 -8.77 11.38 -9.08
#